data_d04b10f413a4577d5d36c85cb5133c2f
#
_entry.id   d04b10f413a4577d5d36c85cb5133c2f
#
_cell.length_a   1.000
_cell.length_b   1.000
_cell.length_c   1.000
_cell.angle_alpha   90.00
_cell.angle_beta   90.00
_cell.angle_gamma   90.00
#
_symmetry.space_group_name_H-M   'P 1'
#
loop_
_entity.id
_entity.type
_entity.pdbx_description
1 polymer ?
#
loop_
_entity_poly.entity_id
_entity_poly.type
_entity_poly.pdbx_seq_one_letter_code
_entity_poly.pdbx_strand_id
1 'polypeptide(L)'
;NKPAFTTFYKLYSINNYSHPKSLFFRAMCEYLHKKVDGTPDPLITKDGLTKIVKSATLFMFKFQSIKGGDSKDAIRYFEKVGKQFYGKNNLDPDWISSIFADALLKEGVDESMIRSSFINMDFYSKHDLAYCVLSLLESIDVKKNEDGSTSTRLLYSQASAMLSHIKDKTFHIDHMLPQTPD
;
A
#
# COMPACT_ATOMS: atom_id res chain seq x y z
N ASN A 1 -8.30 -13.13 -4.62
CA ASN A 1 -7.63 -11.88 -4.11
C ASN A 1 -7.80 -10.62 -4.97
N LYS A 2 -8.80 -10.58 -5.89
CA LYS A 2 -9.10 -9.36 -6.67
C LYS A 2 -9.34 -8.13 -5.77
N PRO A 3 -10.11 -8.22 -4.65
CA PRO A 3 -10.34 -7.08 -3.78
C PRO A 3 -9.07 -6.52 -3.13
N ALA A 4 -8.15 -7.38 -2.68
CA ALA A 4 -6.89 -6.94 -2.07
C ALA A 4 -6.02 -6.17 -3.07
N PHE A 5 -5.80 -6.72 -4.27
CA PHE A 5 -5.08 -6.03 -5.34
C PHE A 5 -5.69 -4.64 -5.61
N THR A 6 -7.01 -4.59 -5.79
CA THR A 6 -7.72 -3.35 -6.10
C THR A 6 -7.57 -2.32 -4.98
N THR A 7 -7.64 -2.72 -3.71
CA THR A 7 -7.46 -1.84 -2.55
C THR A 7 -6.08 -1.19 -2.57
N PHE A 8 -5.01 -1.99 -2.69
CA PHE A 8 -3.65 -1.44 -2.69
C PHE A 8 -3.33 -0.62 -3.93
N TYR A 9 -3.85 -1.00 -5.10
CA TYR A 9 -3.68 -0.21 -6.31
C TYR A 9 -4.40 1.15 -6.21
N LYS A 10 -5.59 1.21 -5.60
CA LYS A 10 -6.28 2.49 -5.34
C LYS A 10 -5.52 3.35 -4.35
N LEU A 11 -5.05 2.77 -3.24
CA LEU A 11 -4.23 3.49 -2.26
C LEU A 11 -2.97 4.09 -2.92
N TYR A 12 -2.30 3.32 -3.78
CA TYR A 12 -1.18 3.79 -4.59
C TYR A 12 -1.59 4.95 -5.51
N SER A 13 -2.71 4.80 -6.22
CA SER A 13 -3.16 5.78 -7.22
C SER A 13 -3.62 7.11 -6.60
N ILE A 14 -4.29 7.06 -5.44
CA ILE A 14 -4.76 8.25 -4.72
C ILE A 14 -3.58 9.07 -4.23
N ASN A 15 -2.59 8.43 -3.64
CA ASN A 15 -1.39 9.12 -3.13
C ASN A 15 -0.37 9.48 -4.24
N ASN A 16 -0.68 9.14 -5.49
CA ASN A 16 0.12 9.47 -6.68
C ASN A 16 1.61 9.12 -6.56
N TYR A 17 1.93 7.95 -6.00
CA TYR A 17 3.31 7.51 -5.87
C TYR A 17 3.93 7.25 -7.26
N SER A 18 5.05 7.89 -7.58
CA SER A 18 5.71 7.72 -8.89
C SER A 18 6.62 6.50 -8.96
N HIS A 19 7.32 6.17 -7.87
CA HIS A 19 8.38 5.16 -7.88
C HIS A 19 7.95 3.72 -8.12
N PRO A 20 6.77 3.25 -7.65
CA PRO A 20 6.32 1.89 -7.91
C PRO A 20 5.92 1.59 -9.35
N LYS A 21 5.76 2.60 -10.22
CA LYS A 21 5.21 2.44 -11.58
C LYS A 21 5.95 1.40 -12.42
N SER A 22 7.28 1.48 -12.47
CA SER A 22 8.11 0.56 -13.26
C SER A 22 8.03 -0.87 -12.73
N LEU A 23 8.04 -1.04 -11.41
CA LEU A 23 7.87 -2.34 -10.76
C LEU A 23 6.49 -2.95 -11.06
N PHE A 24 5.43 -2.15 -10.97
CA PHE A 24 4.07 -2.61 -11.27
C PHE A 24 3.92 -2.98 -12.75
N PHE A 25 4.46 -2.17 -13.64
CA PHE A 25 4.45 -2.47 -15.07
C PHE A 25 5.15 -3.80 -15.35
N ARG A 26 6.35 -4.02 -14.80
CA ARG A 26 7.08 -5.28 -14.95
C ARG A 26 6.30 -6.46 -14.37
N ALA A 27 5.74 -6.32 -13.17
CA ALA A 27 4.95 -7.37 -12.55
C ALA A 27 3.70 -7.74 -13.39
N MET A 28 3.04 -6.74 -14.00
CA MET A 28 1.94 -6.97 -14.91
C MET A 28 2.38 -7.69 -16.19
N CYS A 29 3.53 -7.33 -16.76
CA CYS A 29 4.07 -8.03 -17.93
C CYS A 29 4.35 -9.51 -17.63
N GLU A 30 4.90 -9.83 -16.47
CA GLU A 30 5.14 -11.22 -16.06
C GLU A 30 3.85 -11.99 -15.76
N TYR A 31 2.86 -11.32 -15.17
CA TYR A 31 1.55 -11.92 -14.93
C TYR A 31 0.79 -12.20 -16.24
N LEU A 32 0.92 -11.32 -17.23
CA LEU A 32 0.26 -11.43 -18.54
C LEU A 32 1.11 -12.14 -19.59
N HIS A 33 2.26 -12.71 -19.18
CA HIS A 33 3.17 -13.39 -20.11
C HIS A 33 2.46 -14.53 -20.86
N LYS A 34 2.81 -14.67 -22.13
CA LYS A 34 2.28 -15.71 -23.03
C LYS A 34 3.44 -16.41 -23.74
N LYS A 35 3.24 -17.67 -24.07
CA LYS A 35 4.12 -18.41 -24.97
C LYS A 35 4.04 -17.87 -26.40
N VAL A 36 4.96 -18.31 -27.24
CA VAL A 36 5.03 -17.92 -28.68
C VAL A 36 3.72 -18.24 -29.41
N ASP A 37 3.03 -19.31 -29.01
CA ASP A 37 1.73 -19.71 -29.58
C ASP A 37 0.54 -18.91 -29.07
N GLY A 38 0.78 -17.90 -28.20
CA GLY A 38 -0.23 -17.05 -27.61
C GLY A 38 -0.95 -17.64 -26.38
N THR A 39 -0.63 -18.87 -25.97
CA THR A 39 -1.21 -19.45 -24.75
C THR A 39 -0.72 -18.73 -23.49
N PRO A 40 -1.59 -18.52 -22.45
CA PRO A 40 -1.17 -17.92 -21.19
C PRO A 40 -0.08 -18.76 -20.51
N ASP A 41 0.99 -18.10 -20.09
CA ASP A 41 2.12 -18.70 -19.36
C ASP A 41 2.65 -17.73 -18.31
N PRO A 42 1.85 -17.38 -17.30
CA PRO A 42 2.22 -16.36 -16.32
C PRO A 42 3.44 -16.78 -15.53
N LEU A 43 4.46 -15.92 -15.51
CA LEU A 43 5.71 -16.13 -14.77
C LEU A 43 5.54 -15.86 -13.26
N ILE A 44 4.50 -15.12 -12.89
CA ILE A 44 4.09 -14.92 -11.49
C ILE A 44 2.60 -15.21 -11.34
N THR A 45 2.22 -15.68 -10.16
CA THR A 45 0.81 -15.93 -9.84
C THR A 45 0.06 -14.61 -9.57
N LYS A 46 -1.27 -14.66 -9.59
CA LYS A 46 -2.11 -13.53 -9.18
C LYS A 46 -1.85 -13.09 -7.73
N ASP A 47 -1.56 -14.04 -6.85
CA ASP A 47 -1.21 -13.76 -5.46
C ASP A 47 0.17 -13.13 -5.36
N GLY A 48 1.13 -13.57 -6.18
CA GLY A 48 2.44 -12.95 -6.32
C GLY A 48 2.34 -11.50 -6.79
N LEU A 49 1.55 -11.23 -7.84
CA LEU A 49 1.27 -9.86 -8.29
C LEU A 49 0.66 -9.01 -7.17
N THR A 50 -0.33 -9.54 -6.46
CA THR A 50 -0.97 -8.85 -5.33
C THR A 50 0.03 -8.55 -4.23
N LYS A 51 0.94 -9.49 -3.92
CA LYS A 51 1.98 -9.33 -2.91
C LYS A 51 2.97 -8.22 -3.28
N ILE A 52 3.40 -8.14 -4.53
CA ILE A 52 4.29 -7.07 -5.03
C ILE A 52 3.60 -5.71 -4.88
N VAL A 53 2.37 -5.56 -5.38
CA VAL A 53 1.63 -4.31 -5.32
C VAL A 53 1.39 -3.89 -3.86
N LYS A 54 0.99 -4.82 -2.99
CA LYS A 54 0.80 -4.59 -1.56
C LYS A 54 2.09 -4.09 -0.90
N SER A 55 3.19 -4.80 -1.08
CA SER A 55 4.47 -4.50 -0.40
C SER A 55 5.01 -3.14 -0.80
N ALA A 56 5.03 -2.84 -2.10
CA ALA A 56 5.51 -1.56 -2.62
C ALA A 56 4.60 -0.39 -2.19
N THR A 57 3.28 -0.58 -2.22
CA THR A 57 2.33 0.46 -1.79
C THR A 57 2.43 0.72 -0.29
N LEU A 58 2.49 -0.33 0.54
CA LEU A 58 2.65 -0.18 1.99
C LEU A 58 3.99 0.45 2.36
N PHE A 59 5.07 0.12 1.64
CA PHE A 59 6.35 0.78 1.81
C PHE A 59 6.21 2.29 1.57
N MET A 60 5.68 2.70 0.43
CA MET A 60 5.49 4.13 0.11
C MET A 60 4.56 4.82 1.10
N PHE A 61 3.46 4.18 1.48
CA PHE A 61 2.50 4.73 2.42
C PHE A 61 3.14 4.97 3.79
N LYS A 62 3.82 3.98 4.37
CA LYS A 62 4.47 4.09 5.68
C LYS A 62 5.66 5.04 5.64
N PHE A 63 6.53 4.92 4.63
CA PHE A 63 7.76 5.70 4.52
C PHE A 63 7.49 7.15 4.13
N GLN A 64 6.76 7.38 3.04
CA GLN A 64 6.57 8.72 2.50
C GLN A 64 5.37 9.45 3.13
N SER A 65 4.21 8.80 3.22
CA SER A 65 2.99 9.49 3.69
C SER A 65 2.94 9.61 5.21
N ILE A 66 3.36 8.60 5.96
CA ILE A 66 3.28 8.61 7.43
C ILE A 66 4.56 9.20 8.05
N LYS A 67 5.74 8.64 7.72
CA LYS A 67 7.02 9.13 8.26
C LYS A 67 7.42 10.49 7.68
N GLY A 68 6.96 10.85 6.47
CA GLY A 68 7.43 12.04 5.75
C GLY A 68 8.83 11.85 5.14
N GLY A 69 9.21 10.61 4.83
CA GLY A 69 10.49 10.27 4.21
C GLY A 69 10.66 10.88 2.82
N ASP A 70 11.90 11.23 2.46
CA ASP A 70 12.22 11.84 1.18
C ASP A 70 11.98 10.85 0.03
N SER A 71 11.39 11.37 -1.02
CA SER A 71 11.18 10.66 -2.28
C SER A 71 12.48 10.10 -2.88
N LYS A 72 13.61 10.82 -2.74
CA LYS A 72 14.93 10.36 -3.21
C LYS A 72 15.43 9.13 -2.47
N ASP A 73 15.14 9.03 -1.19
CA ASP A 73 15.53 7.84 -0.41
C ASP A 73 14.65 6.64 -0.79
N ALA A 74 13.36 6.86 -1.06
CA ALA A 74 12.48 5.81 -1.58
C ALA A 74 12.99 5.24 -2.91
N ILE A 75 13.47 6.08 -3.84
CA ILE A 75 14.02 5.65 -5.15
C ILE A 75 15.10 4.58 -4.96
N ARG A 76 16.01 4.73 -4.02
CA ARG A 76 17.13 3.78 -3.80
C ARG A 76 16.65 2.36 -3.56
N TYR A 77 15.53 2.19 -2.86
CA TYR A 77 14.96 0.87 -2.61
C TYR A 77 14.33 0.27 -3.87
N PHE A 78 13.63 1.09 -4.68
CA PHE A 78 13.11 0.65 -5.97
C PHE A 78 14.21 0.34 -6.98
N GLU A 79 15.30 1.11 -6.98
CA GLU A 79 16.49 0.81 -7.80
C GLU A 79 17.16 -0.51 -7.38
N LYS A 80 17.25 -0.78 -6.06
CA LYS A 80 17.78 -2.05 -5.56
C LYS A 80 16.95 -3.23 -6.06
N VAL A 81 15.62 -3.11 -6.00
CA VAL A 81 14.70 -4.08 -6.59
C VAL A 81 14.94 -4.16 -8.11
N GLY A 82 14.98 -3.03 -8.81
CA GLY A 82 15.17 -2.95 -10.27
C GLY A 82 16.48 -3.58 -10.76
N LYS A 83 17.61 -3.32 -10.08
CA LYS A 83 18.92 -3.87 -10.47
C LYS A 83 18.97 -5.39 -10.48
N GLN A 84 18.18 -6.06 -9.65
CA GLN A 84 18.11 -7.51 -9.65
C GLN A 84 17.26 -8.07 -10.80
N PHE A 85 16.41 -7.26 -11.44
CA PHE A 85 15.66 -7.69 -12.62
C PHE A 85 16.51 -7.91 -13.85
N TYR A 86 17.62 -7.17 -13.98
CA TYR A 86 18.51 -7.29 -15.13
C TYR A 86 19.29 -8.61 -15.18
N GLY A 87 19.28 -9.39 -14.09
CA GLY A 87 20.00 -10.68 -14.00
C GLY A 87 19.12 -11.90 -13.75
N LYS A 88 17.81 -11.73 -13.50
CA LYS A 88 16.88 -12.83 -13.20
C LYS A 88 15.73 -12.85 -14.20
N ASN A 89 15.38 -14.05 -14.65
CA ASN A 89 14.30 -14.22 -15.62
C ASN A 89 12.91 -13.91 -15.05
N ASN A 90 12.71 -14.04 -13.72
CA ASN A 90 11.40 -13.87 -13.07
C ASN A 90 11.49 -13.02 -11.81
N LEU A 91 10.41 -12.27 -11.52
CA LEU A 91 10.21 -11.58 -10.24
C LEU A 91 9.93 -12.59 -9.12
N ASP A 92 10.63 -12.43 -8.00
CA ASP A 92 10.33 -13.15 -6.77
C ASP A 92 9.51 -12.24 -5.83
N PRO A 93 8.18 -12.48 -5.68
CA PRO A 93 7.34 -11.65 -4.84
C PRO A 93 7.72 -11.66 -3.35
N ASP A 94 8.27 -12.76 -2.85
CA ASP A 94 8.68 -12.91 -1.46
C ASP A 94 9.95 -12.11 -1.17
N TRP A 95 10.91 -12.21 -2.07
CA TRP A 95 12.14 -11.44 -1.97
C TRP A 95 11.87 -9.92 -2.10
N ILE A 96 11.00 -9.47 -3.03
CA ILE A 96 10.61 -8.06 -3.16
C ILE A 96 9.95 -7.57 -1.87
N SER A 97 9.08 -8.38 -1.28
CA SER A 97 8.41 -8.07 -0.03
C SER A 97 9.39 -7.91 1.13
N SER A 98 10.41 -8.79 1.22
CA SER A 98 11.44 -8.71 2.26
C SER A 98 12.29 -7.44 2.12
N ILE A 99 12.67 -7.05 0.91
CA ILE A 99 13.43 -5.80 0.70
C ILE A 99 12.68 -4.58 1.23
N PHE A 100 11.38 -4.48 0.96
CA PHE A 100 10.60 -3.34 1.46
C PHE A 100 10.38 -3.40 2.97
N ALA A 101 10.23 -4.59 3.55
CA ALA A 101 10.16 -4.76 5.00
C ALA A 101 11.48 -4.34 5.68
N ASP A 102 12.61 -4.84 5.18
CA ASP A 102 13.95 -4.48 5.68
C ASP A 102 14.24 -2.98 5.52
N ALA A 103 13.78 -2.39 4.41
CA ALA A 103 13.89 -0.96 4.18
C ALA A 103 13.15 -0.15 5.25
N LEU A 104 11.91 -0.52 5.58
CA LEU A 104 11.15 0.14 6.64
C LEU A 104 11.86 0.05 7.99
N LEU A 105 12.36 -1.14 8.36
CA LEU A 105 13.12 -1.33 9.60
C LEU A 105 14.39 -0.48 9.62
N LYS A 106 15.16 -0.48 8.53
CA LYS A 106 16.39 0.32 8.40
C LYS A 106 16.12 1.82 8.53
N GLU A 107 14.99 2.26 8.05
CA GLU A 107 14.56 3.66 8.13
C GLU A 107 13.89 4.00 9.47
N GLY A 108 13.87 3.09 10.44
CA GLY A 108 13.24 3.29 11.73
C GLY A 108 11.72 3.44 11.66
N VAL A 109 11.10 2.84 10.65
CA VAL A 109 9.64 2.85 10.48
C VAL A 109 9.06 1.66 11.22
N ASP A 110 9.01 1.75 12.53
CA ASP A 110 8.39 0.79 13.42
C ASP A 110 6.97 1.21 13.85
N GLU A 111 6.33 0.41 14.66
CA GLU A 111 4.97 0.67 15.16
C GLU A 111 4.92 1.92 16.04
N SER A 112 5.93 2.14 16.87
CA SER A 112 6.03 3.31 17.76
C SER A 112 6.12 4.60 16.96
N MET A 113 6.99 4.62 15.94
CA MET A 113 7.13 5.77 15.03
C MET A 113 5.83 6.03 14.27
N ILE A 114 5.19 4.97 13.72
CA ILE A 114 3.92 5.11 13.00
C ILE A 114 2.87 5.73 13.93
N ARG A 115 2.72 5.20 15.15
CA ARG A 115 1.76 5.72 16.14
C ARG A 115 2.02 7.18 16.48
N SER A 116 3.28 7.53 16.76
CA SER A 116 3.67 8.92 17.06
C SER A 116 3.38 9.85 15.89
N SER A 117 3.69 9.42 14.66
CA SER A 117 3.42 10.21 13.47
C SER A 117 1.92 10.43 13.24
N PHE A 118 1.08 9.42 13.51
CA PHE A 118 -0.38 9.56 13.42
C PHE A 118 -0.92 10.57 14.43
N ILE A 119 -0.45 10.53 15.69
CA ILE A 119 -0.90 11.44 16.74
C ILE A 119 -0.56 12.90 16.39
N ASN A 120 0.60 13.12 15.78
CA ASN A 120 1.12 14.46 15.47
C ASN A 120 0.81 14.93 14.04
N MET A 121 0.09 14.14 13.25
CA MET A 121 -0.17 14.46 11.85
C MET A 121 -1.29 15.48 11.71
N ASP A 122 -1.01 16.54 10.95
CA ASP A 122 -2.06 17.47 10.50
C ASP A 122 -2.84 16.85 9.34
N PHE A 123 -3.92 16.17 9.67
CA PHE A 123 -4.82 15.58 8.69
C PHE A 123 -5.62 16.61 7.88
N TYR A 124 -5.77 17.84 8.40
CA TYR A 124 -6.49 18.90 7.68
C TYR A 124 -5.71 19.38 6.45
N SER A 125 -4.39 19.44 6.53
CA SER A 125 -3.55 19.79 5.37
C SER A 125 -3.35 18.64 4.38
N LYS A 126 -3.69 17.40 4.78
CA LYS A 126 -3.46 16.16 4.01
C LYS A 126 -4.76 15.40 3.76
N HIS A 127 -5.73 16.06 3.14
CA HIS A 127 -7.08 15.51 2.91
C HIS A 127 -7.08 14.11 2.30
N ASP A 128 -6.33 13.88 1.21
CA ASP A 128 -6.30 12.57 0.54
C ASP A 128 -5.76 11.47 1.46
N LEU A 129 -4.75 11.77 2.28
CA LEU A 129 -4.21 10.84 3.26
C LEU A 129 -5.23 10.56 4.38
N ALA A 130 -5.91 11.59 4.90
CA ALA A 130 -6.94 11.44 5.90
C ALA A 130 -8.07 10.52 5.39
N TYR A 131 -8.56 10.75 4.20
CA TYR A 131 -9.56 9.87 3.57
C TYR A 131 -9.08 8.43 3.41
N CYS A 132 -7.84 8.23 2.95
CA CYS A 132 -7.26 6.89 2.84
C CYS A 132 -7.26 6.18 4.18
N VAL A 133 -6.80 6.86 5.24
CA VAL A 133 -6.73 6.30 6.60
C VAL A 133 -8.12 5.97 7.14
N LEU A 134 -9.06 6.91 7.06
CA LEU A 134 -10.43 6.71 7.54
C LEU A 134 -11.12 5.57 6.76
N SER A 135 -10.95 5.50 5.44
CA SER A 135 -11.50 4.41 4.63
C SER A 135 -10.95 3.04 5.03
N LEU A 136 -9.66 2.97 5.38
CA LEU A 136 -9.06 1.73 5.85
C LEU A 136 -9.53 1.36 7.25
N LEU A 137 -9.63 2.33 8.17
CA LEU A 137 -10.10 2.12 9.54
C LEU A 137 -11.55 1.65 9.57
N GLU A 138 -12.44 2.29 8.80
CA GLU A 138 -13.85 1.92 8.69
C GLU A 138 -14.04 0.51 8.10
N SER A 139 -13.05 0.05 7.36
CA SER A 139 -13.06 -1.29 6.76
C SER A 139 -12.45 -2.38 7.64
N ILE A 140 -12.14 -2.07 8.91
CA ILE A 140 -11.62 -3.06 9.87
C ILE A 140 -12.79 -3.77 10.55
N ASP A 141 -12.86 -5.09 10.37
CA ASP A 141 -13.73 -5.98 11.14
C ASP A 141 -13.00 -6.43 12.41
N VAL A 142 -13.61 -6.20 13.56
CA VAL A 142 -13.06 -6.54 14.88
C VAL A 142 -13.93 -7.62 15.51
N LYS A 143 -13.37 -8.80 15.70
CA LYS A 143 -14.07 -9.93 16.34
C LYS A 143 -13.44 -10.24 17.69
N LYS A 144 -14.31 -10.39 18.70
CA LYS A 144 -13.91 -10.99 19.97
C LYS A 144 -13.97 -12.51 19.83
N ASN A 145 -12.90 -13.19 20.16
CA ASN A 145 -12.82 -14.64 20.18
C ASN A 145 -13.35 -15.18 21.50
N GLU A 146 -13.66 -16.48 21.56
CA GLU A 146 -14.17 -17.14 22.77
C GLU A 146 -13.20 -17.10 23.95
N ASP A 147 -11.88 -17.03 23.67
CA ASP A 147 -10.82 -16.91 24.67
C ASP A 147 -10.63 -15.46 25.20
N GLY A 148 -11.49 -14.52 24.80
CA GLY A 148 -11.42 -13.11 25.18
C GLY A 148 -10.42 -12.28 24.37
N SER A 149 -9.62 -12.89 23.49
CA SER A 149 -8.73 -12.17 22.58
C SER A 149 -9.52 -11.45 21.49
N THR A 150 -8.88 -10.45 20.88
CA THR A 150 -9.47 -9.69 19.76
C THR A 150 -8.71 -9.96 18.49
N SER A 151 -9.40 -10.38 17.43
CA SER A 151 -8.84 -10.48 16.09
C SER A 151 -9.33 -9.34 15.21
N THR A 152 -8.43 -8.79 14.42
CA THR A 152 -8.73 -7.70 13.46
C THR A 152 -8.49 -8.17 12.04
N ARG A 153 -9.42 -7.82 11.14
CA ARG A 153 -9.32 -8.18 9.73
C ARG A 153 -9.73 -7.01 8.85
N LEU A 154 -8.88 -6.66 7.87
CA LEU A 154 -9.25 -5.69 6.86
C LEU A 154 -10.18 -6.31 5.81
N LEU A 155 -11.35 -5.71 5.65
CA LEU A 155 -12.35 -6.08 4.64
C LEU A 155 -12.01 -5.38 3.31
N TYR A 156 -11.18 -6.02 2.48
CA TYR A 156 -10.66 -5.42 1.24
C TYR A 156 -11.73 -4.94 0.27
N SER A 157 -12.88 -5.62 0.17
CA SER A 157 -13.98 -5.20 -0.71
C SER A 157 -14.56 -3.86 -0.25
N GLN A 158 -14.79 -3.70 1.05
CA GLN A 158 -15.28 -2.46 1.65
C GLN A 158 -14.25 -1.34 1.51
N ALA A 159 -13.00 -1.58 1.88
CA ALA A 159 -11.91 -0.63 1.71
C ALA A 159 -11.76 -0.17 0.26
N SER A 160 -11.85 -1.10 -0.70
CA SER A 160 -11.81 -0.75 -2.13
C SER A 160 -12.99 0.09 -2.57
N ALA A 161 -14.19 -0.16 -2.08
CA ALA A 161 -15.38 0.64 -2.38
C ALA A 161 -15.20 2.07 -1.83
N MET A 162 -14.84 2.20 -0.55
CA MET A 162 -14.66 3.51 0.09
C MET A 162 -13.56 4.35 -0.58
N LEU A 163 -12.40 3.74 -0.90
CA LEU A 163 -11.33 4.42 -1.62
C LEU A 163 -11.74 4.90 -3.02
N SER A 164 -12.80 4.34 -3.63
CA SER A 164 -13.30 4.83 -4.92
C SER A 164 -13.95 6.20 -4.80
N HIS A 165 -14.64 6.46 -3.71
CA HIS A 165 -15.37 7.71 -3.50
C HIS A 165 -14.46 8.92 -3.22
N ILE A 166 -13.20 8.69 -2.89
CA ILE A 166 -12.24 9.78 -2.67
C ILE A 166 -12.05 10.62 -3.94
N LYS A 167 -11.93 9.96 -5.10
CA LYS A 167 -11.78 10.67 -6.38
C LYS A 167 -13.02 11.44 -6.79
N ASP A 168 -14.18 10.95 -6.41
CA ASP A 168 -15.47 11.54 -6.77
C ASP A 168 -15.87 12.71 -5.84
N LYS A 169 -15.05 12.99 -4.80
CA LYS A 169 -15.31 14.01 -3.76
C LYS A 169 -16.71 13.90 -3.15
N THR A 170 -17.23 12.67 -3.07
CA THR A 170 -18.58 12.41 -2.54
C THR A 170 -18.62 12.28 -1.03
N PHE A 171 -17.46 12.17 -0.38
CA PHE A 171 -17.33 12.18 1.07
C PHE A 171 -16.85 13.52 1.60
N HIS A 172 -17.50 13.99 2.65
CA HIS A 172 -17.02 15.07 3.49
C HIS A 172 -16.46 14.49 4.78
N ILE A 173 -15.31 14.99 5.22
CA ILE A 173 -14.83 14.73 6.58
C ILE A 173 -15.62 15.68 7.47
N ASP A 174 -16.56 15.13 8.25
CA ASP A 174 -17.22 15.90 9.29
C ASP A 174 -16.18 16.25 10.37
N HIS A 175 -16.16 17.49 10.78
CA HIS A 175 -15.28 17.95 11.85
C HIS A 175 -15.74 17.35 13.16
N MET A 176 -15.09 16.27 13.59
CA MET A 176 -15.37 15.63 14.89
C MET A 176 -14.82 16.42 16.08
N LEU A 177 -13.94 17.40 15.81
CA LEU A 177 -13.35 18.28 16.82
C LEU A 177 -13.53 19.74 16.39
N PRO A 178 -13.76 20.69 17.33
CA PRO A 178 -13.80 22.09 17.00
C PRO A 178 -12.50 22.52 16.33
N GLN A 179 -12.62 23.30 15.24
CA GLN A 179 -11.45 23.79 14.48
C GLN A 179 -10.62 24.80 15.27
N THR A 180 -11.21 25.40 16.28
CA THR A 180 -10.56 26.30 17.24
C THR A 180 -10.83 25.77 18.64
N PRO A 181 -9.82 25.32 19.39
CA PRO A 181 -10.01 25.12 20.83
C PRO A 181 -10.31 26.48 21.45
N ASP A 182 -11.38 26.53 22.24
CA ASP A 182 -11.72 27.69 23.09
C ASP A 182 -10.61 27.96 24.13
#